data_5c65b95bf714790bb503df828e622830
#
_entry.id   5c65b95bf714790bb503df828e622830
#
_cell.length_a   1.000
_cell.length_b   1.000
_cell.length_c   1.000
_cell.angle_alpha   90.00
_cell.angle_beta   90.00
_cell.angle_gamma   90.00
#
_symmetry.space_group_name_H-M   'P 1'
#
loop_
_entity.id
_entity.type
_entity.pdbx_description
1 polymer ?
#
loop_
_entity_poly.entity_id
_entity_poly.type
_entity_poly.pdbx_seq_one_letter_code
_entity_poly.pdbx_strand_id
1 'polypeptide(L)'
;VTGTLTSLAVKLGQTVEKDQVIATVDPSRAGVTYKESVIKAPASGTILLLPFVQGSVVSMQAPIARIGLLKELEVVMDIAERHIGTVGVGTQAQMTFKAFPGEAFEAEVTRLSPVLNPATRTLEITLKVHDPDRKVKSGMFPSVVLNTERLEQVIAVPRSALLYSDSQAYVFTVDSD
;
A
#
# COMPACT_ATOMS: atom_id res chain seq x y z
N VAL A 1 21.27 -13.22 -15.93
CA VAL A 1 22.69 -13.16 -16.33
C VAL A 1 23.54 -13.05 -15.08
N THR A 2 24.62 -13.82 -14.98
CA THR A 2 25.64 -13.70 -13.93
C THR A 2 26.87 -13.05 -14.55
N GLY A 3 27.45 -12.04 -13.90
CA GLY A 3 28.62 -11.33 -14.41
C GLY A 3 28.90 -10.06 -13.63
N THR A 4 29.75 -9.20 -14.19
CA THR A 4 30.07 -7.89 -13.60
C THR A 4 29.21 -6.80 -14.22
N LEU A 5 28.61 -5.95 -13.41
CA LEU A 5 27.81 -4.81 -13.85
C LEU A 5 28.75 -3.74 -14.44
N THR A 6 28.76 -3.60 -15.78
CA THR A 6 29.65 -2.67 -16.48
C THR A 6 29.08 -1.27 -16.56
N SER A 7 27.76 -1.14 -16.64
CA SER A 7 27.11 0.16 -16.62
C SER A 7 25.72 0.10 -15.97
N LEU A 8 25.31 1.24 -15.38
CA LEU A 8 23.99 1.47 -14.83
C LEU A 8 23.45 2.76 -15.46
N ALA A 9 22.45 2.60 -16.35
CA ALA A 9 21.92 3.69 -17.18
C ALA A 9 20.79 4.48 -16.51
N VAL A 10 20.38 4.09 -15.29
CA VAL A 10 19.24 4.66 -14.57
C VAL A 10 19.60 5.00 -13.13
N LYS A 11 18.80 5.87 -12.51
CA LYS A 11 18.92 6.29 -11.11
C LYS A 11 17.70 5.90 -10.30
N LEU A 12 17.86 5.80 -8.98
CA LEU A 12 16.74 5.60 -8.05
C LEU A 12 15.73 6.75 -8.20
N GLY A 13 14.44 6.42 -8.26
CA GLY A 13 13.35 7.39 -8.46
C GLY A 13 13.13 7.81 -9.92
N GLN A 14 13.97 7.38 -10.87
CA GLN A 14 13.80 7.69 -12.28
C GLN A 14 12.64 6.89 -12.88
N THR A 15 11.83 7.55 -13.73
CA THR A 15 10.82 6.87 -14.55
C THR A 15 11.50 6.27 -15.79
N VAL A 16 11.14 5.03 -16.11
CA VAL A 16 11.62 4.28 -17.27
C VAL A 16 10.44 3.76 -18.09
N GLU A 17 10.68 3.59 -19.37
CA GLU A 17 9.72 2.97 -20.29
C GLU A 17 10.03 1.48 -20.46
N LYS A 18 9.02 0.72 -20.91
CA LYS A 18 9.22 -0.68 -21.30
C LYS A 18 10.33 -0.77 -22.35
N ASP A 19 11.17 -1.79 -22.24
CA ASP A 19 12.34 -2.07 -23.08
C ASP A 19 13.48 -1.02 -23.03
N GLN A 20 13.38 0.00 -22.19
CA GLN A 20 14.48 0.92 -21.93
C GLN A 20 15.65 0.18 -21.26
N VAL A 21 16.87 0.47 -21.72
CA VAL A 21 18.08 -0.10 -21.11
C VAL A 21 18.28 0.45 -19.71
N ILE A 22 18.42 -0.43 -18.73
CA ILE A 22 18.66 -0.09 -17.32
C ILE A 22 20.09 -0.38 -16.87
N ALA A 23 20.71 -1.43 -17.43
CA ALA A 23 22.06 -1.83 -17.06
C ALA A 23 22.71 -2.67 -18.17
N THR A 24 24.03 -2.79 -18.11
CA THR A 24 24.83 -3.71 -18.92
C THR A 24 25.67 -4.59 -18.01
N VAL A 25 25.74 -5.87 -18.31
CA VAL A 25 26.47 -6.88 -17.54
C VAL A 25 27.44 -7.60 -18.46
N ASP A 26 28.70 -7.65 -18.06
CA ASP A 26 29.72 -8.47 -18.69
C ASP A 26 29.73 -9.86 -18.05
N PRO A 27 29.31 -10.91 -18.76
CA PRO A 27 29.31 -12.28 -18.26
C PRO A 27 30.66 -12.97 -18.39
N SER A 28 31.70 -12.27 -18.87
CA SER A 28 33.03 -12.85 -19.09
C SER A 28 33.64 -13.40 -17.80
N ARG A 29 34.38 -14.50 -17.93
CA ARG A 29 35.12 -15.16 -16.86
C ARG A 29 36.57 -15.29 -17.28
N ALA A 30 37.46 -15.62 -16.34
CA ALA A 30 38.89 -15.83 -16.64
C ALA A 30 39.07 -16.81 -17.80
N GLY A 31 39.70 -16.36 -18.88
CA GLY A 31 39.99 -17.14 -20.08
C GLY A 31 38.86 -17.26 -21.12
N VAL A 32 37.67 -16.72 -20.88
CA VAL A 32 36.55 -16.74 -21.83
C VAL A 32 35.86 -15.40 -21.87
N THR A 33 35.87 -14.76 -23.04
CA THR A 33 35.19 -13.47 -23.26
C THR A 33 33.82 -13.71 -23.90
N TYR A 34 32.77 -13.08 -23.35
CA TYR A 34 31.41 -13.09 -23.90
C TYR A 34 30.97 -11.69 -24.26
N LYS A 35 29.96 -11.59 -25.12
CA LYS A 35 29.34 -10.34 -25.45
C LYS A 35 28.57 -9.84 -24.22
N GLU A 36 28.66 -8.55 -23.96
CA GLU A 36 27.90 -7.90 -22.88
C GLU A 36 26.39 -8.11 -23.05
N SER A 37 25.73 -8.36 -21.93
CA SER A 37 24.29 -8.55 -21.84
C SER A 37 23.61 -7.27 -21.41
N VAL A 38 22.70 -6.78 -22.25
CA VAL A 38 21.90 -5.58 -21.99
C VAL A 38 20.67 -5.98 -21.19
N ILE A 39 20.47 -5.35 -20.05
CA ILE A 39 19.30 -5.53 -19.18
C ILE A 39 18.32 -4.41 -19.46
N LYS A 40 17.09 -4.79 -19.83
CA LYS A 40 16.01 -3.86 -20.19
C LYS A 40 14.91 -3.86 -19.15
N ALA A 41 14.17 -2.77 -19.07
CA ALA A 41 12.98 -2.66 -18.22
C ALA A 41 11.86 -3.57 -18.77
N PRO A 42 11.27 -4.47 -17.99
CA PRO A 42 10.19 -5.35 -18.43
C PRO A 42 8.86 -4.62 -18.60
N ALA A 43 8.70 -3.46 -17.94
CA ALA A 43 7.51 -2.62 -17.97
C ALA A 43 7.89 -1.15 -17.73
N SER A 44 7.01 -0.23 -18.12
CA SER A 44 7.15 1.18 -17.76
C SER A 44 6.85 1.36 -16.26
N GLY A 45 7.56 2.30 -15.60
CA GLY A 45 7.38 2.55 -14.16
C GLY A 45 8.51 3.38 -13.58
N THR A 46 8.58 3.46 -12.26
CA THR A 46 9.62 4.17 -11.52
C THR A 46 10.59 3.17 -10.88
N ILE A 47 11.87 3.47 -10.91
CA ILE A 47 12.92 2.68 -10.25
C ILE A 47 12.79 2.84 -8.73
N LEU A 48 12.38 1.79 -8.05
CA LEU A 48 12.16 1.77 -6.60
C LEU A 48 13.38 1.28 -5.81
N LEU A 49 14.23 0.48 -6.44
CA LEU A 49 15.41 -0.10 -5.81
C LEU A 49 16.50 -0.34 -6.85
N LEU A 50 17.73 0.02 -6.51
CA LEU A 50 18.96 -0.27 -7.23
C LEU A 50 20.01 -0.74 -6.22
N PRO A 51 20.07 -2.06 -5.93
CA PRO A 51 20.93 -2.59 -4.86
C PRO A 51 22.41 -2.68 -5.25
N PHE A 52 22.72 -2.54 -6.54
CA PHE A 52 24.07 -2.67 -7.07
C PHE A 52 24.61 -1.38 -7.65
N VAL A 53 25.91 -1.22 -7.60
CA VAL A 53 26.66 -0.14 -8.26
C VAL A 53 27.51 -0.70 -9.39
N GLN A 54 27.98 0.15 -10.29
CA GLN A 54 28.91 -0.23 -11.35
C GLN A 54 30.13 -0.96 -10.75
N GLY A 55 30.54 -2.04 -11.34
CA GLY A 55 31.60 -2.94 -10.86
C GLY A 55 31.13 -4.05 -9.92
N SER A 56 29.89 -4.04 -9.47
CA SER A 56 29.33 -5.12 -8.64
C SER A 56 29.21 -6.43 -9.43
N VAL A 57 29.47 -7.54 -8.77
CA VAL A 57 29.14 -8.87 -9.31
C VAL A 57 27.67 -9.16 -9.05
N VAL A 58 26.93 -9.45 -10.13
CA VAL A 58 25.51 -9.74 -10.08
C VAL A 58 25.24 -11.20 -10.42
N SER A 59 24.19 -11.76 -9.88
CA SER A 59 23.76 -13.14 -10.15
C SER A 59 22.31 -13.18 -10.63
N MET A 60 21.89 -14.30 -11.21
CA MET A 60 20.53 -14.50 -11.69
C MET A 60 19.48 -14.47 -10.56
N GLN A 61 19.89 -14.67 -9.32
CA GLN A 61 19.00 -14.74 -8.15
C GLN A 61 18.74 -13.36 -7.51
N ALA A 62 19.59 -12.37 -7.81
CA ALA A 62 19.48 -11.04 -7.23
C ALA A 62 18.88 -10.03 -8.24
N PRO A 63 17.81 -9.31 -7.89
CA PRO A 63 17.23 -8.29 -8.78
C PRO A 63 18.19 -7.12 -8.95
N ILE A 64 18.51 -6.75 -10.19
CA ILE A 64 19.35 -5.57 -10.50
C ILE A 64 18.61 -4.26 -10.23
N ALA A 65 17.32 -4.24 -10.50
CA ALA A 65 16.43 -3.12 -10.23
C ALA A 65 15.04 -3.63 -9.87
N ARG A 66 14.30 -2.87 -9.06
CA ARG A 66 12.87 -3.06 -8.87
C ARG A 66 12.15 -1.88 -9.47
N ILE A 67 11.19 -2.16 -10.37
CA ILE A 67 10.37 -1.17 -11.04
C ILE A 67 8.96 -1.30 -10.51
N GLY A 68 8.30 -0.19 -10.19
CA GLY A 68 6.93 -0.16 -9.72
C GLY A 68 6.13 0.98 -10.33
N LEU A 69 4.82 0.78 -10.43
CA LEU A 69 3.86 1.81 -10.81
C LEU A 69 3.45 2.57 -9.54
N LEU A 70 3.92 3.80 -9.39
CA LEU A 70 3.56 4.66 -8.26
C LEU A 70 2.26 5.45 -8.49
N LYS A 71 1.55 5.18 -9.58
CA LYS A 71 0.32 5.92 -9.92
C LYS A 71 -0.87 5.50 -9.06
N GLU A 72 -0.87 4.29 -8.57
CA GLU A 72 -1.95 3.71 -7.78
C GLU A 72 -1.34 3.03 -6.56
N LEU A 73 -1.53 3.63 -5.40
CA LEU A 73 -1.11 3.03 -4.14
C LEU A 73 -2.29 2.28 -3.55
N GLU A 74 -2.02 1.06 -3.15
CA GLU A 74 -2.95 0.22 -2.43
C GLU A 74 -2.44 -0.02 -1.02
N VAL A 75 -3.37 -0.05 -0.08
CA VAL A 75 -3.14 -0.49 1.28
C VAL A 75 -3.77 -1.85 1.46
N VAL A 76 -2.95 -2.83 1.82
CA VAL A 76 -3.40 -4.18 2.14
C VAL A 76 -3.44 -4.30 3.65
N MET A 77 -4.56 -4.73 4.20
CA MET A 77 -4.75 -4.93 5.63
C MET A 77 -5.66 -6.13 5.92
N ASP A 78 -5.57 -6.63 7.13
CA ASP A 78 -6.40 -7.70 7.62
C ASP A 78 -7.52 -7.16 8.51
N ILE A 79 -8.76 -7.63 8.29
CA ILE A 79 -9.90 -7.38 9.17
C ILE A 79 -10.29 -8.65 9.91
N ALA A 80 -10.70 -8.53 11.17
CA ALA A 80 -11.15 -9.67 11.95
C ALA A 80 -12.47 -10.24 11.40
N GLU A 81 -12.66 -11.56 11.48
CA GLU A 81 -13.84 -12.30 11.01
C GLU A 81 -15.17 -11.67 11.44
N ARG A 82 -15.27 -11.17 12.68
CA ARG A 82 -16.49 -10.52 13.21
C ARG A 82 -16.94 -9.26 12.45
N HIS A 83 -16.05 -8.65 11.66
CA HIS A 83 -16.34 -7.43 10.90
C HIS A 83 -16.57 -7.68 9.41
N ILE A 84 -16.44 -8.92 8.94
CA ILE A 84 -16.58 -9.24 7.50
C ILE A 84 -17.98 -8.88 6.98
N GLY A 85 -19.02 -9.12 7.79
CA GLY A 85 -20.40 -8.82 7.39
C GLY A 85 -20.71 -7.32 7.21
N THR A 86 -19.87 -6.43 7.72
CA THR A 86 -20.05 -4.97 7.66
C THR A 86 -19.13 -4.28 6.65
N VAL A 87 -18.19 -5.02 6.03
CA VAL A 87 -17.22 -4.49 5.08
C VAL A 87 -17.42 -5.13 3.72
N GLY A 88 -17.58 -4.33 2.68
CA GLY A 88 -17.73 -4.78 1.29
C GLY A 88 -16.88 -3.94 0.33
N VAL A 89 -16.83 -4.35 -0.94
CA VAL A 89 -16.28 -3.50 -2.01
C VAL A 89 -17.08 -2.22 -2.05
N GLY A 90 -16.42 -1.07 -2.14
CA GLY A 90 -17.04 0.26 -2.06
C GLY A 90 -17.12 0.84 -0.64
N THR A 91 -16.79 0.08 0.41
CA THR A 91 -16.74 0.64 1.77
C THR A 91 -15.70 1.74 1.83
N GLN A 92 -16.14 2.94 2.26
CA GLN A 92 -15.30 4.11 2.40
C GLN A 92 -14.45 4.02 3.67
N ALA A 93 -13.25 4.56 3.58
CA ALA A 93 -12.31 4.60 4.69
C ALA A 93 -11.60 5.95 4.77
N GLN A 94 -11.17 6.32 5.96
CA GLN A 94 -10.24 7.41 6.19
C GLN A 94 -8.89 6.85 6.66
N MET A 95 -7.82 7.36 6.07
CA MET A 95 -6.46 6.98 6.41
C MET A 95 -5.69 8.18 6.95
N THR A 96 -4.96 7.96 8.02
CA THR A 96 -4.04 8.97 8.58
C THR A 96 -2.64 8.40 8.66
N PHE A 97 -1.66 9.21 8.30
CA PHE A 97 -0.25 8.83 8.32
C PHE A 97 0.50 9.66 9.35
N LYS A 98 1.40 9.05 10.10
CA LYS A 98 2.26 9.77 11.07
C LYS A 98 3.14 10.84 10.41
N ALA A 99 3.46 10.66 9.11
CA ALA A 99 4.23 11.63 8.33
C ALA A 99 3.46 12.90 8.00
N PHE A 100 2.12 12.88 8.08
CA PHE A 100 1.23 14.00 7.74
C PHE A 100 0.22 14.22 8.87
N PRO A 101 0.66 14.75 10.02
CA PRO A 101 -0.21 14.94 11.17
C PRO A 101 -1.30 15.96 10.83
N GLY A 102 -2.57 15.58 11.13
CA GLY A 102 -3.74 16.42 10.84
C GLY A 102 -4.31 16.29 9.43
N GLU A 103 -3.66 15.54 8.51
CA GLU A 103 -4.22 15.25 7.20
C GLU A 103 -4.89 13.87 7.20
N ALA A 104 -6.10 13.80 6.65
CA ALA A 104 -6.82 12.55 6.39
C ALA A 104 -6.90 12.32 4.88
N PHE A 105 -6.61 11.10 4.45
CA PHE A 105 -6.69 10.65 3.07
C PHE A 105 -7.91 9.75 2.93
N GLU A 106 -8.73 10.03 1.94
CA GLU A 106 -9.86 9.17 1.61
C GLU A 106 -9.37 7.89 0.93
N ALA A 107 -10.07 6.80 1.20
CA ALA A 107 -9.79 5.52 0.58
C ALA A 107 -11.07 4.71 0.45
N GLU A 108 -11.03 3.72 -0.45
CA GLU A 108 -12.16 2.84 -0.73
C GLU A 108 -11.67 1.40 -0.79
N VAL A 109 -12.45 0.49 -0.25
CA VAL A 109 -12.21 -0.95 -0.38
C VAL A 109 -12.48 -1.38 -1.82
N THR A 110 -11.44 -1.85 -2.50
CA THR A 110 -11.53 -2.30 -3.90
C THR A 110 -11.60 -3.80 -4.03
N ARG A 111 -11.09 -4.53 -3.04
CA ARG A 111 -11.05 -5.99 -3.08
C ARG A 111 -11.10 -6.60 -1.68
N LEU A 112 -11.83 -7.69 -1.57
CA LEU A 112 -11.78 -8.61 -0.43
C LEU A 112 -11.21 -9.94 -0.90
N SER A 113 -10.36 -10.56 -0.08
CA SER A 113 -9.89 -11.93 -0.32
C SER A 113 -11.09 -12.90 -0.32
N PRO A 114 -11.17 -13.85 -1.26
CA PRO A 114 -12.21 -14.87 -1.21
C PRO A 114 -11.95 -15.93 -0.12
N VAL A 115 -10.80 -15.90 0.53
CA VAL A 115 -10.37 -16.90 1.51
C VAL A 115 -9.97 -16.22 2.81
N LEU A 116 -10.54 -16.70 3.92
CA LEU A 116 -10.17 -16.33 5.28
C LEU A 116 -8.86 -17.04 5.67
N ASN A 117 -7.99 -16.34 6.39
CA ASN A 117 -6.84 -16.96 7.02
C ASN A 117 -7.28 -17.67 8.32
N PRO A 118 -7.27 -19.01 8.37
CA PRO A 118 -7.81 -19.75 9.53
C PRO A 118 -6.91 -19.64 10.77
N ALA A 119 -5.62 -19.34 10.60
CA ALA A 119 -4.69 -19.23 11.72
C ALA A 119 -4.87 -17.92 12.49
N THR A 120 -5.14 -16.82 11.80
CA THR A 120 -5.35 -15.49 12.39
C THR A 120 -6.81 -15.12 12.53
N ARG A 121 -7.73 -15.82 11.87
CA ARG A 121 -9.15 -15.52 11.74
C ARG A 121 -9.37 -14.12 11.17
N THR A 122 -8.62 -13.79 10.14
CA THR A 122 -8.69 -12.50 9.45
C THR A 122 -8.96 -12.68 7.97
N LEU A 123 -9.57 -11.67 7.37
CA LEU A 123 -9.76 -11.54 5.93
C LEU A 123 -8.90 -10.40 5.42
N GLU A 124 -8.09 -10.67 4.40
CA GLU A 124 -7.32 -9.63 3.73
C GLU A 124 -8.24 -8.77 2.86
N ILE A 125 -8.11 -7.46 3.01
CA ILE A 125 -8.78 -6.46 2.16
C ILE A 125 -7.75 -5.52 1.55
N THR A 126 -8.06 -5.04 0.35
CA THR A 126 -7.26 -4.05 -0.37
C THR A 126 -8.05 -2.76 -0.49
N LEU A 127 -7.42 -1.65 -0.13
CA LEU A 127 -7.99 -0.32 -0.25
C LEU A 127 -7.17 0.52 -1.23
N LYS A 128 -7.84 1.27 -2.09
CA LYS A 128 -7.23 2.28 -2.94
C LYS A 128 -7.24 3.62 -2.23
N VAL A 129 -6.07 4.27 -2.16
CA VAL A 129 -5.92 5.58 -1.51
C VAL A 129 -6.14 6.67 -2.55
N HIS A 130 -6.93 7.68 -2.19
CA HIS A 130 -7.07 8.90 -2.97
C HIS A 130 -6.00 9.90 -2.52
N ASP A 131 -4.92 10.00 -3.29
CA ASP A 131 -3.77 10.89 -3.02
C ASP A 131 -3.40 11.67 -4.30
N PRO A 132 -4.16 12.73 -4.64
CA PRO A 132 -3.91 13.49 -5.87
C PRO A 132 -2.55 14.18 -5.86
N ASP A 133 -2.04 14.58 -4.70
CA ASP A 133 -0.76 15.26 -4.54
C ASP A 133 0.45 14.30 -4.50
N ARG A 134 0.21 13.01 -4.52
CA ARG A 134 1.25 11.95 -4.45
C ARG A 134 2.19 12.10 -3.26
N LYS A 135 1.65 12.51 -2.12
CA LYS A 135 2.37 12.66 -0.85
C LYS A 135 2.71 11.30 -0.23
N VAL A 136 1.78 10.36 -0.31
CA VAL A 136 1.93 9.02 0.25
C VAL A 136 2.99 8.24 -0.55
N LYS A 137 3.84 7.53 0.16
CA LYS A 137 4.90 6.71 -0.44
C LYS A 137 4.71 5.24 -0.09
N SER A 138 5.07 4.37 -1.03
CA SER A 138 5.11 2.93 -0.76
C SER A 138 6.00 2.64 0.46
N GLY A 139 5.51 1.78 1.35
CA GLY A 139 6.18 1.46 2.62
C GLY A 139 5.72 2.31 3.81
N MET A 140 4.81 3.28 3.62
CA MET A 140 4.16 3.97 4.73
C MET A 140 3.05 3.11 5.33
N PHE A 141 2.84 3.23 6.66
CA PHE A 141 1.81 2.52 7.40
C PHE A 141 0.75 3.52 7.88
N PRO A 142 -0.47 3.48 7.34
CA PRO A 142 -1.58 4.30 7.82
C PRO A 142 -2.27 3.70 9.03
N SER A 143 -2.92 4.56 9.82
CA SER A 143 -4.06 4.16 10.65
C SER A 143 -5.31 4.30 9.79
N VAL A 144 -6.13 3.25 9.74
CA VAL A 144 -7.32 3.17 8.86
C VAL A 144 -8.57 3.11 9.72
N VAL A 145 -9.53 3.95 9.39
CA VAL A 145 -10.89 3.93 9.94
C VAL A 145 -11.85 3.58 8.81
N LEU A 146 -12.50 2.42 8.91
CA LEU A 146 -13.51 1.98 7.95
C LEU A 146 -14.88 2.52 8.37
N ASN A 147 -15.61 3.12 7.44
CA ASN A 147 -16.99 3.58 7.65
C ASN A 147 -17.95 2.43 7.32
N THR A 148 -18.21 1.57 8.31
CA THR A 148 -18.98 0.33 8.12
C THR A 148 -20.49 0.50 8.31
N GLU A 149 -20.91 1.52 9.07
CA GLU A 149 -22.31 1.80 9.33
C GLU A 149 -22.57 3.30 9.21
N ARG A 150 -23.62 3.66 8.50
CA ARG A 150 -24.20 5.00 8.48
C ARG A 150 -25.61 4.91 9.06
N LEU A 151 -25.75 5.38 10.27
CA LEU A 151 -27.05 5.50 10.90
C LEU A 151 -27.72 6.79 10.39
N GLU A 152 -28.81 6.65 9.65
CA GLU A 152 -29.60 7.78 9.17
C GLU A 152 -30.86 7.93 10.03
N GLN A 153 -31.30 9.18 10.22
CA GLN A 153 -32.50 9.53 10.99
C GLN A 153 -32.49 9.04 12.46
N VAL A 154 -31.32 9.03 13.08
CA VAL A 154 -31.17 8.68 14.50
C VAL A 154 -31.06 9.93 15.37
N ILE A 155 -31.65 9.87 16.55
CA ILE A 155 -31.47 10.89 17.58
C ILE A 155 -30.19 10.57 18.31
N ALA A 156 -29.15 11.41 18.15
CA ALA A 156 -27.91 11.29 18.85
C ALA A 156 -27.87 12.19 20.09
N VAL A 157 -27.45 11.61 21.21
CA VAL A 157 -27.24 12.35 22.45
C VAL A 157 -25.79 12.22 22.91
N PRO A 158 -25.19 13.28 23.51
CA PRO A 158 -23.85 13.16 24.08
C PRO A 158 -23.81 12.07 25.16
N ARG A 159 -22.73 11.31 25.26
CA ARG A 159 -22.58 10.26 26.28
C ARG A 159 -22.71 10.82 27.69
N SER A 160 -22.35 12.08 27.92
CA SER A 160 -22.49 12.80 29.18
C SER A 160 -23.94 13.04 29.57
N ALA A 161 -24.90 12.97 28.68
CA ALA A 161 -26.33 13.10 28.95
C ALA A 161 -27.00 11.77 29.35
N LEU A 162 -26.26 10.65 29.31
CA LEU A 162 -26.77 9.35 29.68
C LEU A 162 -26.60 9.10 31.18
N LEU A 163 -27.71 8.78 31.85
CA LEU A 163 -27.73 8.27 33.23
C LEU A 163 -28.01 6.78 33.18
N TYR A 164 -27.21 6.02 33.90
CA TYR A 164 -27.36 4.57 33.99
C TYR A 164 -27.91 4.21 35.38
N SER A 165 -29.05 3.49 35.42
CA SER A 165 -29.62 2.92 36.63
C SER A 165 -30.17 1.52 36.28
N ASP A 166 -29.89 0.53 37.15
CA ASP A 166 -30.36 -0.85 37.00
C ASP A 166 -30.16 -1.47 35.61
N SER A 167 -28.95 -1.23 35.01
CA SER A 167 -28.59 -1.71 33.66
C SER A 167 -29.39 -1.07 32.50
N GLN A 168 -30.15 -0.01 32.76
CA GLN A 168 -30.86 0.77 31.76
C GLN A 168 -30.24 2.17 31.62
N ALA A 169 -30.28 2.71 30.40
CA ALA A 169 -29.82 4.06 30.09
C ALA A 169 -31.02 5.02 29.99
N TYR A 170 -30.95 6.14 30.67
CA TYR A 170 -31.98 7.19 30.70
C TYR A 170 -31.42 8.50 30.17
N VAL A 171 -32.27 9.25 29.49
CA VAL A 171 -32.03 10.63 29.08
C VAL A 171 -33.20 11.47 29.59
N PHE A 172 -32.90 12.58 30.24
CA PHE A 172 -33.93 13.56 30.64
C PHE A 172 -34.07 14.63 29.58
N THR A 173 -35.30 14.93 29.20
CA THR A 173 -35.65 16.04 28.33
C THR A 173 -36.41 17.09 29.17
N VAL A 174 -36.22 18.35 28.82
CA VAL A 174 -36.98 19.46 29.40
C VAL A 174 -37.97 19.92 28.34
N ASP A 175 -39.26 19.76 28.62
CA ASP A 175 -40.29 20.36 27.80
C ASP A 175 -40.31 21.87 28.08
N SER A 176 -40.19 22.65 27.02
CA SER A 176 -40.38 24.09 27.10
C SER A 176 -41.89 24.37 26.91
N ASP A 177 -42.57 24.76 27.99
CA ASP A 177 -43.89 25.34 27.93
C ASP A 177 -43.87 26.67 27.16
#